data_0e4e7a13e664d8d1eef952de7bd6af28
#
_entry.id   0e4e7a13e664d8d1eef952de7bd6af28
#
_cell.length_a   1.000
_cell.length_b   1.000
_cell.length_c   1.000
_cell.angle_alpha   90.00
_cell.angle_beta   90.00
_cell.angle_gamma   90.00
#
_symmetry.space_group_name_H-M   'P 1'
#
loop_
_entity.id
_entity.type
_entity.pdbx_description
1 polymer ?
#
loop_
_entity_poly.entity_id
_entity_poly.type
_entity_poly.pdbx_seq_one_letter_code
_entity_poly.pdbx_strand_id
1 'polypeptide(L)'
;IWVFDKLGLKGAKPIPGLSSSGGYQAFLRGEIHISSHGAANYVKKVKPEIEKGKVVDLMTLGIIGADGVVSRNPLAPDAPTFPEMYEKMNGKKLQGDDLEAFYSIGAAWSQASKSMLLPENTPDEIVKAYTDAAEKMINDPEFKEKAAKALGPFPLIVGEEAGAIVKKAAIFS
;
A
#
# COMPACT_ATOMS: atom_id res chain seq x y z
N ILE A 1 7.67 -10.04 -6.50
CA ILE A 1 7.99 -10.82 -7.72
C ILE A 1 6.77 -10.95 -8.61
N TRP A 2 5.61 -11.38 -8.14
CA TRP A 2 4.41 -11.61 -8.93
C TRP A 2 4.08 -10.45 -9.88
N VAL A 3 4.11 -9.19 -9.42
CA VAL A 3 3.90 -7.98 -10.22
C VAL A 3 4.87 -7.93 -11.42
N PHE A 4 6.15 -8.20 -11.20
CA PHE A 4 7.15 -8.17 -12.28
C PHE A 4 7.00 -9.32 -13.26
N ASP A 5 6.63 -10.50 -12.77
CA ASP A 5 6.32 -11.65 -13.62
C ASP A 5 5.14 -11.33 -14.56
N LYS A 6 4.05 -10.76 -14.02
CA LYS A 6 2.88 -10.37 -14.82
C LYS A 6 3.16 -9.24 -15.84
N LEU A 7 4.17 -8.42 -15.58
CA LEU A 7 4.67 -7.42 -16.54
C LEU A 7 5.71 -7.99 -17.51
N GLY A 8 6.00 -9.29 -17.46
CA GLY A 8 6.98 -9.92 -18.34
C GLY A 8 8.44 -9.61 -18.01
N LEU A 9 8.71 -9.03 -16.84
CA LEU A 9 10.05 -8.65 -16.38
C LEU A 9 10.81 -9.85 -15.80
N LYS A 10 11.10 -10.86 -16.64
CA LYS A 10 11.71 -12.14 -16.22
C LYS A 10 13.11 -12.03 -15.62
N GLY A 11 13.79 -10.92 -15.83
CA GLY A 11 15.13 -10.66 -15.26
C GLY A 11 15.10 -10.08 -13.84
N ALA A 12 13.95 -9.74 -13.29
CA ALA A 12 13.83 -9.16 -11.96
C ALA A 12 14.14 -10.23 -10.88
N LYS A 13 15.17 -9.98 -10.08
CA LYS A 13 15.58 -10.88 -8.99
C LYS A 13 15.32 -10.19 -7.65
N PRO A 14 14.66 -10.85 -6.68
CA PRO A 14 14.50 -10.28 -5.35
C PRO A 14 15.82 -10.35 -4.59
N ILE A 15 16.06 -9.33 -3.77
CA ILE A 15 17.16 -9.30 -2.81
C ILE A 15 16.54 -9.35 -1.41
N PRO A 16 16.40 -10.52 -0.81
CA PRO A 16 15.83 -10.68 0.53
C PRO A 16 16.80 -10.23 1.62
N GLY A 17 16.27 -10.07 2.85
CA GLY A 17 17.09 -9.84 4.05
C GLY A 17 17.46 -8.37 4.31
N LEU A 18 17.09 -7.43 3.45
CA LEU A 18 17.31 -6.03 3.69
C LEU A 18 16.12 -5.39 4.45
N SER A 19 16.41 -4.59 5.46
CA SER A 19 15.41 -3.69 6.03
C SER A 19 14.98 -2.63 5.01
N SER A 20 13.79 -2.01 5.19
CA SER A 20 13.35 -0.90 4.33
C SER A 20 14.37 0.22 4.21
N SER A 21 15.08 0.53 5.30
CA SER A 21 16.13 1.56 5.28
C SER A 21 17.39 1.10 4.55
N GLY A 22 17.83 -0.14 4.80
CA GLY A 22 18.99 -0.74 4.14
C GLY A 22 18.77 -0.90 2.64
N GLY A 23 17.60 -1.38 2.23
CA GLY A 23 17.24 -1.49 0.82
C GLY A 23 17.21 -0.14 0.11
N TYR A 24 16.68 0.90 0.76
CA TYR A 24 16.69 2.26 0.18
C TYR A 24 18.11 2.81 0.01
N GLN A 25 19.00 2.59 0.99
CA GLN A 25 20.41 3.02 0.86
C GLN A 25 21.13 2.26 -0.27
N ALA A 26 20.90 0.95 -0.39
CA ALA A 26 21.43 0.14 -1.48
C ALA A 26 20.92 0.62 -2.86
N PHE A 27 19.64 1.01 -2.93
CA PHE A 27 19.04 1.60 -4.12
C PHE A 27 19.72 2.92 -4.51
N LEU A 28 19.94 3.83 -3.55
CA LEU A 28 20.62 5.12 -3.82
C LEU A 28 22.08 4.94 -4.24
N ARG A 29 22.75 3.86 -3.83
CA ARG A 29 24.11 3.52 -4.28
C ARG A 29 24.16 2.77 -5.61
N GLY A 30 22.99 2.46 -6.22
CA GLY A 30 22.90 1.70 -7.47
C GLY A 30 23.14 0.20 -7.34
N GLU A 31 23.18 -0.34 -6.12
CA GLU A 31 23.30 -1.79 -5.85
C GLU A 31 21.97 -2.51 -6.12
N ILE A 32 20.87 -1.80 -6.01
CA ILE A 32 19.51 -2.27 -6.32
C ILE A 32 18.89 -1.30 -7.33
N HIS A 33 18.26 -1.82 -8.36
CA HIS A 33 17.71 -1.01 -9.44
C HIS A 33 16.23 -0.64 -9.26
N ILE A 34 15.48 -1.39 -8.45
CA ILE A 34 14.06 -1.18 -8.17
C ILE A 34 13.83 -1.30 -6.67
N SER A 35 13.15 -0.34 -6.08
CA SER A 35 12.81 -0.34 -4.66
C SER A 35 11.33 -0.02 -4.47
N SER A 36 10.70 -0.60 -3.46
CA SER A 36 9.29 -0.39 -3.12
C SER A 36 9.16 0.30 -1.77
N HIS A 37 8.28 1.28 -1.68
CA HIS A 37 8.11 2.10 -0.50
C HIS A 37 6.64 2.32 -0.17
N GLY A 38 6.31 2.26 1.12
CA GLY A 38 5.02 2.72 1.61
C GLY A 38 4.95 4.26 1.71
N ALA A 39 3.73 4.79 1.83
CA ALA A 39 3.42 6.22 1.75
C ALA A 39 4.33 7.13 2.59
N ALA A 40 4.55 6.81 3.87
CA ALA A 40 5.36 7.64 4.76
C ALA A 40 6.83 7.75 4.30
N ASN A 41 7.44 6.64 3.84
CA ASN A 41 8.80 6.65 3.30
C ASN A 41 8.85 7.31 1.92
N TYR A 42 7.83 7.12 1.10
CA TYR A 42 7.72 7.77 -0.19
C TYR A 42 7.78 9.29 -0.04
N VAL A 43 6.91 9.87 0.78
CA VAL A 43 6.87 11.33 1.00
C VAL A 43 8.19 11.86 1.59
N LYS A 44 8.73 11.18 2.60
CA LYS A 44 9.90 11.68 3.34
C LYS A 44 11.24 11.47 2.63
N LYS A 45 11.36 10.43 1.80
CA LYS A 45 12.65 10.00 1.26
C LYS A 45 12.67 9.94 -0.26
N VAL A 46 11.64 9.37 -0.89
CA VAL A 46 11.65 9.09 -2.33
C VAL A 46 11.29 10.33 -3.13
N LYS A 47 10.20 11.00 -2.78
CA LYS A 47 9.71 12.20 -3.49
C LYS A 47 10.75 13.29 -3.64
N PRO A 48 11.58 13.64 -2.62
CA PRO A 48 12.67 14.60 -2.79
C PRO A 48 13.73 14.16 -3.80
N GLU A 49 13.96 12.86 -3.98
CA GLU A 49 14.94 12.37 -4.98
C GLU A 49 14.34 12.34 -6.39
N ILE A 50 13.01 12.17 -6.51
CA ILE A 50 12.28 12.35 -7.78
C ILE A 50 12.36 13.81 -8.23
N GLU A 51 12.12 14.75 -7.33
CA GLU A 51 12.21 16.19 -7.59
C GLU A 51 13.61 16.63 -8.03
N LYS A 52 14.65 15.92 -7.59
CA LYS A 52 16.04 16.10 -8.03
C LYS A 52 16.37 15.36 -9.35
N GLY A 53 15.42 14.64 -9.93
CA GLY A 53 15.63 13.84 -11.14
C GLY A 53 16.53 12.61 -10.98
N LYS A 54 16.78 12.14 -9.75
CA LYS A 54 17.64 10.99 -9.48
C LYS A 54 16.93 9.65 -9.55
N VAL A 55 15.63 9.64 -9.29
CA VAL A 55 14.78 8.45 -9.35
C VAL A 55 13.48 8.77 -10.09
N VAL A 56 12.82 7.75 -10.56
CA VAL A 56 11.53 7.86 -11.25
C VAL A 56 10.53 6.87 -10.65
N ASP A 57 9.27 7.27 -10.58
CA ASP A 57 8.19 6.36 -10.26
C ASP A 57 7.90 5.46 -11.47
N LEU A 58 7.99 4.15 -11.28
CA LEU A 58 7.61 3.20 -12.32
C LEU A 58 6.10 2.97 -12.34
N MET A 59 5.55 2.71 -11.17
CA MET A 59 4.11 2.47 -10.97
C MET A 59 3.77 2.45 -9.49
N THR A 60 2.47 2.49 -9.19
CA THR A 60 1.90 2.22 -7.87
C THR A 60 0.97 1.01 -7.93
N LEU A 61 0.63 0.43 -6.78
CA LEU A 61 -0.47 -0.55 -6.74
C LEU A 61 -1.83 0.14 -6.95
N GLY A 62 -1.89 1.45 -6.74
CA GLY A 62 -3.13 2.21 -6.73
C GLY A 62 -3.88 2.12 -5.41
N ILE A 63 -5.04 2.75 -5.35
CA ILE A 63 -5.99 2.67 -4.25
C ILE A 63 -7.19 1.88 -4.74
N ILE A 64 -7.50 0.80 -4.07
CA ILE A 64 -8.64 -0.07 -4.41
C ILE A 64 -9.85 0.44 -3.64
N GLY A 65 -10.86 0.94 -4.35
CA GLY A 65 -12.13 1.34 -3.77
C GLY A 65 -12.97 0.16 -3.28
N ALA A 66 -13.99 0.43 -2.48
CA ALA A 66 -14.92 -0.60 -2.01
C ALA A 66 -15.68 -1.29 -3.17
N ASP A 67 -15.86 -0.57 -4.28
CA ASP A 67 -16.43 -1.04 -5.54
C ASP A 67 -15.45 -1.85 -6.42
N GLY A 68 -14.21 -2.01 -5.97
CA GLY A 68 -13.14 -2.68 -6.71
C GLY A 68 -12.46 -1.79 -7.77
N VAL A 69 -12.87 -0.52 -7.91
CA VAL A 69 -12.21 0.40 -8.85
C VAL A 69 -10.83 0.79 -8.31
N VAL A 70 -9.83 0.68 -9.18
CA VAL A 70 -8.45 1.07 -8.84
C VAL A 70 -8.20 2.49 -9.33
N SER A 71 -7.90 3.39 -8.40
CA SER A 71 -7.54 4.78 -8.69
C SER A 71 -6.05 5.03 -8.45
N ARG A 72 -5.52 6.06 -9.08
CA ARG A 72 -4.13 6.47 -8.88
C ARG A 72 -3.89 6.99 -7.47
N ASN A 73 -2.69 6.74 -6.96
CA ASN A 73 -2.29 7.21 -5.64
C ASN A 73 -2.12 8.74 -5.65
N PRO A 74 -2.81 9.50 -4.78
CA PRO A 74 -2.71 10.96 -4.73
C PRO A 74 -1.31 11.48 -4.35
N LEU A 75 -0.46 10.63 -3.78
CA LEU A 75 0.94 10.99 -3.50
C LEU A 75 1.83 10.92 -4.76
N ALA A 76 1.43 10.14 -5.76
CA ALA A 76 2.12 9.93 -7.04
C ALA A 76 1.09 9.92 -8.19
N PRO A 77 0.39 11.05 -8.46
CA PRO A 77 -0.73 11.08 -9.42
C PRO A 77 -0.30 10.82 -10.87
N ASP A 78 0.95 11.10 -11.18
CA ASP A 78 1.52 10.88 -12.51
C ASP A 78 2.00 9.44 -12.74
N ALA A 79 2.25 8.69 -11.67
CA ALA A 79 2.64 7.30 -11.76
C ALA A 79 1.44 6.42 -12.12
N PRO A 80 1.56 5.55 -13.14
CA PRO A 80 0.50 4.61 -13.48
C PRO A 80 0.29 3.61 -12.36
N THR A 81 -0.94 3.07 -12.27
CA THR A 81 -1.21 1.91 -11.41
C THR A 81 -0.70 0.63 -12.06
N PHE A 82 -0.54 -0.44 -11.27
CA PHE A 82 -0.18 -1.75 -11.83
C PHE A 82 -1.18 -2.24 -12.89
N PRO A 83 -2.52 -2.16 -12.71
CA PRO A 83 -3.45 -2.51 -13.77
C PRO A 83 -3.28 -1.70 -15.05
N GLU A 84 -3.01 -0.39 -14.97
CA GLU A 84 -2.72 0.44 -16.16
C GLU A 84 -1.44 -0.02 -16.86
N MET A 85 -0.38 -0.32 -16.10
CA MET A 85 0.86 -0.84 -16.67
C MET A 85 0.69 -2.23 -17.28
N TYR A 86 -0.08 -3.10 -16.61
CA TYR A 86 -0.40 -4.42 -17.14
C TYR A 86 -1.14 -4.33 -18.48
N GLU A 87 -2.17 -3.50 -18.57
CA GLU A 87 -2.93 -3.28 -19.80
C GLU A 87 -2.03 -2.74 -20.92
N LYS A 88 -1.19 -1.75 -20.59
CA LYS A 88 -0.24 -1.16 -21.55
C LYS A 88 0.75 -2.18 -22.11
N MET A 89 1.27 -3.08 -21.27
CA MET A 89 2.30 -4.04 -21.65
C MET A 89 1.73 -5.31 -22.31
N ASN A 90 0.54 -5.73 -21.90
CA ASN A 90 -0.06 -7.00 -22.36
C ASN A 90 -1.18 -6.81 -23.39
N GLY A 91 -1.63 -5.57 -23.66
CA GLY A 91 -2.73 -5.27 -24.58
C GLY A 91 -4.11 -5.73 -24.10
N LYS A 92 -4.25 -6.13 -22.84
CA LYS A 92 -5.50 -6.61 -22.25
C LYS A 92 -5.58 -6.24 -20.77
N LYS A 93 -6.81 -6.06 -20.27
CA LYS A 93 -7.05 -5.78 -18.85
C LYS A 93 -6.72 -6.99 -17.98
N LEU A 94 -6.33 -6.71 -16.76
CA LEU A 94 -6.18 -7.71 -15.70
C LEU A 94 -7.55 -8.32 -15.38
N GLN A 95 -7.67 -9.64 -15.34
CA GLN A 95 -8.95 -10.33 -15.13
C GLN A 95 -8.74 -11.74 -14.55
N GLY A 96 -9.85 -12.36 -14.10
CA GLY A 96 -9.84 -13.71 -13.51
C GLY A 96 -8.93 -13.81 -12.29
N ASP A 97 -8.24 -14.93 -12.15
CA ASP A 97 -7.36 -15.23 -10.99
C ASP A 97 -6.27 -14.18 -10.79
N ASP A 98 -5.78 -13.56 -11.86
CA ASP A 98 -4.78 -12.51 -11.78
C ASP A 98 -5.35 -11.22 -11.16
N LEU A 99 -6.61 -10.90 -11.43
CA LEU A 99 -7.28 -9.76 -10.81
C LEU A 99 -7.55 -10.03 -9.33
N GLU A 100 -7.98 -11.23 -8.98
CA GLU A 100 -8.20 -11.64 -7.58
C GLU A 100 -6.88 -11.62 -6.78
N ALA A 101 -5.79 -12.14 -7.35
CA ALA A 101 -4.47 -12.07 -6.75
C ALA A 101 -4.01 -10.61 -6.56
N PHE A 102 -4.27 -9.74 -7.52
CA PHE A 102 -3.97 -8.32 -7.40
C PHE A 102 -4.74 -7.65 -6.25
N TYR A 103 -6.05 -7.92 -6.13
CA TYR A 103 -6.85 -7.38 -5.03
C TYR A 103 -6.34 -7.86 -3.66
N SER A 104 -5.93 -9.11 -3.58
CA SER A 104 -5.38 -9.68 -2.34
C SER A 104 -4.07 -9.02 -1.93
N ILE A 105 -3.15 -8.87 -2.88
CA ILE A 105 -1.88 -8.16 -2.66
C ILE A 105 -2.16 -6.70 -2.28
N GLY A 106 -3.07 -6.03 -2.99
CA GLY A 106 -3.43 -4.64 -2.74
C GLY A 106 -4.07 -4.45 -1.35
N ALA A 107 -4.96 -5.34 -0.94
CA ALA A 107 -5.57 -5.29 0.39
C ALA A 107 -4.51 -5.45 1.50
N ALA A 108 -3.62 -6.42 1.38
CA ALA A 108 -2.56 -6.66 2.36
C ALA A 108 -1.53 -5.52 2.42
N TRP A 109 -1.11 -4.99 1.27
CA TRP A 109 -0.01 -4.02 1.19
C TRP A 109 -0.45 -2.56 1.35
N SER A 110 -1.67 -2.20 1.00
CA SER A 110 -2.13 -0.82 1.09
C SER A 110 -3.18 -0.60 2.17
N GLN A 111 -4.26 -1.36 2.17
CA GLN A 111 -5.39 -1.12 3.06
C GLN A 111 -5.17 -1.62 4.49
N ALA A 112 -4.60 -2.82 4.64
CA ALA A 112 -4.34 -3.43 5.95
C ALA A 112 -2.90 -3.24 6.47
N SER A 113 -2.05 -2.48 5.76
CA SER A 113 -0.61 -2.35 6.09
C SER A 113 -0.32 -1.66 7.43
N LYS A 114 -1.26 -0.92 7.96
CA LYS A 114 -1.20 -0.21 9.26
C LYS A 114 -2.47 -0.48 10.03
N SER A 115 -2.57 -1.67 10.60
CA SER A 115 -3.73 -2.08 11.39
C SER A 115 -3.38 -2.18 12.87
N MET A 116 -4.30 -1.78 13.73
CA MET A 116 -4.29 -2.07 15.15
C MET A 116 -5.20 -3.29 15.37
N LEU A 117 -4.65 -4.35 15.90
CA LEU A 117 -5.36 -5.61 16.14
C LEU A 117 -5.42 -5.89 17.64
N LEU A 118 -6.50 -6.50 18.08
CA LEU A 118 -6.64 -7.04 19.42
C LEU A 118 -6.45 -8.55 19.39
N PRO A 119 -6.00 -9.17 20.51
CA PRO A 119 -5.89 -10.61 20.62
C PRO A 119 -7.22 -11.32 20.33
N GLU A 120 -7.11 -12.55 19.85
CA GLU A 120 -8.29 -13.44 19.72
C GLU A 120 -8.98 -13.59 21.09
N ASN A 121 -10.29 -13.70 21.09
CA ASN A 121 -11.13 -13.80 22.29
C ASN A 121 -11.06 -12.57 23.23
N THR A 122 -10.67 -11.39 22.75
CA THR A 122 -10.82 -10.15 23.52
C THR A 122 -12.31 -9.92 23.83
N PRO A 123 -12.71 -9.67 25.08
CA PRO A 123 -14.11 -9.42 25.44
C PRO A 123 -14.72 -8.27 24.63
N ASP A 124 -16.00 -8.43 24.22
CA ASP A 124 -16.70 -7.47 23.36
C ASP A 124 -16.73 -6.05 23.94
N GLU A 125 -16.83 -5.91 25.26
CA GLU A 125 -16.77 -4.61 25.94
C GLU A 125 -15.42 -3.89 25.72
N ILE A 126 -14.33 -4.63 25.69
CA ILE A 126 -12.99 -4.08 25.42
C ILE A 126 -12.85 -3.73 23.93
N VAL A 127 -13.30 -4.61 23.03
CA VAL A 127 -13.34 -4.32 21.59
C VAL A 127 -14.12 -3.04 21.33
N LYS A 128 -15.31 -2.92 21.94
CA LYS A 128 -16.13 -1.72 21.84
C LYS A 128 -15.43 -0.48 22.37
N ALA A 129 -14.78 -0.55 23.52
CA ALA A 129 -14.06 0.59 24.11
C ALA A 129 -12.94 1.08 23.18
N TYR A 130 -12.16 0.17 22.56
CA TYR A 130 -11.14 0.53 21.59
C TYR A 130 -11.73 1.12 20.29
N THR A 131 -12.83 0.57 19.80
CA THR A 131 -13.52 1.09 18.61
C THR A 131 -14.06 2.49 18.86
N ASP A 132 -14.77 2.72 19.98
CA ASP A 132 -15.29 4.04 20.37
C ASP A 132 -14.16 5.07 20.55
N ALA A 133 -13.02 4.66 21.11
CA ALA A 133 -11.86 5.52 21.26
C ALA A 133 -11.23 5.86 19.89
N ALA A 134 -11.10 4.89 19.01
CA ALA A 134 -10.58 5.08 17.66
C ALA A 134 -11.50 6.00 16.84
N GLU A 135 -12.82 5.85 16.93
CA GLU A 135 -13.79 6.73 16.26
C GLU A 135 -13.67 8.19 16.74
N LYS A 136 -13.52 8.39 18.04
CA LYS A 136 -13.28 9.73 18.60
C LYS A 136 -11.96 10.31 18.07
N MET A 137 -10.91 9.51 18.08
CA MET A 137 -9.57 9.91 17.64
C MET A 137 -9.56 10.31 16.16
N ILE A 138 -10.15 9.51 15.27
CA ILE A 138 -10.17 9.82 13.83
C ILE A 138 -11.05 11.03 13.49
N ASN A 139 -11.94 11.45 14.39
CA ASN A 139 -12.75 12.65 14.25
C ASN A 139 -12.13 13.90 14.88
N ASP A 140 -11.08 13.75 15.67
CA ASP A 140 -10.34 14.86 16.27
C ASP A 140 -9.55 15.64 15.21
N PRO A 141 -9.72 16.98 15.11
CA PRO A 141 -9.05 17.79 14.08
C PRO A 141 -7.51 17.79 14.21
N GLU A 142 -6.98 17.81 15.43
CA GLU A 142 -5.54 17.80 15.67
C GLU A 142 -4.93 16.46 15.26
N PHE A 143 -5.63 15.36 15.58
CA PHE A 143 -5.21 14.03 15.16
C PHE A 143 -5.24 13.89 13.64
N LYS A 144 -6.29 14.36 12.95
CA LYS A 144 -6.38 14.34 11.48
C LYS A 144 -5.18 15.03 10.83
N GLU A 145 -4.79 16.19 11.31
CA GLU A 145 -3.63 16.91 10.79
C GLU A 145 -2.33 16.12 10.99
N LYS A 146 -2.11 15.59 12.19
CA LYS A 146 -0.93 14.78 12.50
C LYS A 146 -0.89 13.48 11.71
N ALA A 147 -2.04 12.81 11.58
CA ALA A 147 -2.16 11.56 10.83
C ALA A 147 -1.88 11.78 9.33
N ALA A 148 -2.43 12.82 8.73
CA ALA A 148 -2.16 13.15 7.32
C ALA A 148 -0.66 13.38 7.05
N LYS A 149 0.04 14.05 7.98
CA LYS A 149 1.50 14.26 7.89
C LYS A 149 2.32 12.98 8.08
N ALA A 150 1.86 12.08 8.93
CA ALA A 150 2.59 10.86 9.31
C ALA A 150 2.30 9.68 8.38
N LEU A 151 1.05 9.50 8.01
CA LEU A 151 0.54 8.34 7.28
C LEU A 151 0.22 8.65 5.81
N GLY A 152 0.07 9.93 5.45
CA GLY A 152 -0.42 10.40 4.16
C GLY A 152 -1.94 10.69 4.17
N PRO A 153 -2.49 11.18 3.05
CA PRO A 153 -3.88 11.62 2.93
C PRO A 153 -4.84 10.44 2.71
N PHE A 154 -4.69 9.38 3.50
CA PHE A 154 -5.52 8.19 3.40
C PHE A 154 -6.60 8.19 4.48
N PRO A 155 -7.82 7.68 4.18
CA PRO A 155 -8.85 7.54 5.18
C PRO A 155 -8.42 6.58 6.28
N LEU A 156 -8.75 6.92 7.52
CA LEU A 156 -8.61 6.02 8.65
C LEU A 156 -9.95 5.31 8.84
N ILE A 157 -9.91 3.99 8.82
CA ILE A 157 -11.08 3.13 8.83
C ILE A 157 -11.15 2.40 10.17
N VAL A 158 -12.34 2.32 10.76
CA VAL A 158 -12.56 1.69 12.08
C VAL A 158 -13.76 0.74 12.05
N GLY A 159 -13.91 -0.08 13.07
CA GLY A 159 -15.08 -0.94 13.28
C GLY A 159 -15.19 -2.08 12.25
N GLU A 160 -16.41 -2.39 11.87
CA GLU A 160 -16.72 -3.53 10.99
C GLU A 160 -16.08 -3.42 9.61
N GLU A 161 -16.01 -2.20 9.06
CA GLU A 161 -15.37 -1.97 7.76
C GLU A 161 -13.88 -2.31 7.81
N ALA A 162 -13.16 -1.88 8.87
CA ALA A 162 -11.77 -2.24 9.07
C ALA A 162 -11.59 -3.76 9.21
N GLY A 163 -12.48 -4.42 9.97
CA GLY A 163 -12.51 -5.87 10.12
C GLY A 163 -12.70 -6.61 8.80
N ALA A 164 -13.59 -6.13 7.94
CA ALA A 164 -13.83 -6.71 6.62
C ALA A 164 -12.60 -6.62 5.70
N ILE A 165 -11.89 -5.49 5.71
CA ILE A 165 -10.66 -5.30 4.95
C ILE A 165 -9.57 -6.25 5.43
N VAL A 166 -9.37 -6.35 6.75
CA VAL A 166 -8.36 -7.26 7.33
C VAL A 166 -8.67 -8.71 7.01
N LYS A 167 -9.93 -9.14 7.16
CA LYS A 167 -10.36 -10.50 6.77
C LYS A 167 -10.08 -10.78 5.30
N LYS A 168 -10.40 -9.85 4.41
CA LYS A 168 -10.13 -10.00 2.98
C LYS A 168 -8.64 -10.13 2.68
N ALA A 169 -7.79 -9.37 3.38
CA ALA A 169 -6.34 -9.48 3.26
C ALA A 169 -5.77 -10.80 3.81
N ALA A 170 -6.39 -11.36 4.86
CA ALA A 170 -5.92 -12.58 5.52
C ALA A 170 -6.31 -13.90 4.81
N ILE A 171 -7.34 -13.89 3.94
CA ILE A 171 -7.80 -15.10 3.23
C ILE A 171 -6.74 -15.67 2.27
N PHE A 172 -5.74 -14.88 1.91
CA PHE A 172 -4.72 -15.22 0.91
C PHE A 172 -3.29 -15.28 1.49
N SER A 173 -3.15 -15.28 2.81
CA SER A 173 -1.87 -15.41 3.50
C SER A 173 -1.58 -16.87 3.90
#